data_2ed3f3b28802602569401e50f805f318
#
_entry.id   2ed3f3b28802602569401e50f805f318
#
_cell.length_a   1.000
_cell.length_b   1.000
_cell.length_c   1.000
_cell.angle_alpha   90.00
_cell.angle_beta   90.00
_cell.angle_gamma   90.00
#
_symmetry.space_group_name_H-M   'P 1'
#
loop_
_entity.id
_entity.type
_entity.pdbx_description
1 polymer ?
#
loop_
_entity_poly.entity_id
_entity_poly.type
_entity_poly.pdbx_seq_one_letter_code
_entity_poly.pdbx_strand_id
1 'polypeptide(L)'
;MVFRVYVEKKPGFDVAAQQLANELRTILGIEALKNVRLVNRYDVEDISEELFAQATPTVFSEPQVDNVYADLPDFGSDTVFAVEYLPGQFDQRADSASECIQLISQGERPTVRSAKVYALEGELSEADVEAIKHYVINPVEAREASLDVKTTLKTQVPVPGKVEVIDGFRSMSDAELEQFIEDRGLAMDLADLQFCREHFTEEQRDPTITEIKVIDTYWSDHCRHTTFGTQLDEVSIDDATVKAAFDKYLEMRHELGRDAKPVCLMDMGTIGAKWLKKNGILKNLDESEEINALSLIHISEPTRP
;
A
#
# COMPACT_ATOMS: atom_id res chain seq x y z
N MET A 1 14.52 2.74 -28.99
CA MET A 1 13.87 1.41 -29.21
C MET A 1 13.70 0.79 -27.85
N VAL A 2 12.53 0.18 -27.59
CA VAL A 2 12.27 -0.53 -26.32
C VAL A 2 12.48 -2.02 -26.56
N PHE A 3 13.35 -2.63 -25.76
CA PHE A 3 13.51 -4.08 -25.68
C PHE A 3 12.62 -4.63 -24.59
N ARG A 4 12.12 -5.85 -24.75
CA ARG A 4 11.26 -6.51 -23.78
C ARG A 4 11.72 -7.92 -23.51
N VAL A 5 11.62 -8.35 -22.24
CA VAL A 5 11.84 -9.74 -21.84
C VAL A 5 10.81 -10.12 -20.78
N TYR A 6 10.41 -11.38 -20.82
CA TYR A 6 9.52 -12.00 -19.85
C TYR A 6 10.27 -13.10 -19.09
N VAL A 7 10.06 -13.13 -17.79
CA VAL A 7 10.77 -14.05 -16.89
C VAL A 7 9.78 -14.71 -15.95
N GLU A 8 9.74 -16.03 -15.99
CA GLU A 8 8.81 -16.85 -15.20
C GLU A 8 9.58 -17.86 -14.37
N LYS A 9 9.20 -18.04 -13.13
CA LYS A 9 9.80 -19.11 -12.30
C LYS A 9 9.43 -20.49 -12.83
N LYS A 10 10.41 -21.39 -12.90
CA LYS A 10 10.18 -22.79 -13.26
C LYS A 10 9.26 -23.48 -12.24
N PRO A 11 8.54 -24.54 -12.65
CA PRO A 11 7.76 -25.35 -11.72
C PRO A 11 8.60 -25.79 -10.51
N GLY A 12 8.02 -25.64 -9.31
CA GLY A 12 8.71 -25.90 -8.04
C GLY A 12 9.45 -24.71 -7.44
N PHE A 13 9.67 -23.64 -8.22
CA PHE A 13 10.20 -22.34 -7.75
C PHE A 13 9.16 -21.23 -7.82
N ASP A 14 7.99 -21.53 -8.34
CA ASP A 14 6.84 -20.64 -8.58
C ASP A 14 5.96 -20.42 -7.33
N VAL A 15 6.57 -20.42 -6.15
CA VAL A 15 5.88 -20.35 -4.85
C VAL A 15 4.88 -19.20 -4.78
N ALA A 16 5.24 -18.02 -5.29
CA ALA A 16 4.35 -16.85 -5.27
C ALA A 16 3.09 -17.05 -6.12
N ALA A 17 3.20 -17.76 -7.25
CA ALA A 17 2.06 -18.07 -8.09
C ALA A 17 1.12 -19.09 -7.42
N GLN A 18 1.70 -20.13 -6.81
CA GLN A 18 0.97 -21.15 -6.07
C GLN A 18 0.26 -20.56 -4.85
N GLN A 19 0.93 -19.71 -4.10
CA GLN A 19 0.34 -19.01 -2.96
C GLN A 19 -0.83 -18.14 -3.40
N LEU A 20 -0.66 -17.31 -4.42
CA LEU A 20 -1.72 -16.48 -4.96
C LEU A 20 -2.92 -17.32 -5.44
N ALA A 21 -2.68 -18.43 -6.17
CA ALA A 21 -3.74 -19.31 -6.59
C ALA A 21 -4.54 -19.88 -5.41
N ASN A 22 -3.86 -20.19 -4.31
CA ASN A 22 -4.50 -20.65 -3.09
C ASN A 22 -5.30 -19.54 -2.40
N GLU A 23 -4.75 -18.33 -2.28
CA GLU A 23 -5.43 -17.16 -1.72
C GLU A 23 -6.71 -16.82 -2.49
N LEU A 24 -6.65 -16.78 -3.82
CA LEU A 24 -7.81 -16.48 -4.66
C LEU A 24 -8.92 -17.53 -4.53
N ARG A 25 -8.56 -18.81 -4.37
CA ARG A 25 -9.55 -19.86 -4.11
C ARG A 25 -10.15 -19.80 -2.72
N THR A 26 -9.33 -19.56 -1.70
CA THR A 26 -9.76 -19.66 -0.30
C THR A 26 -10.37 -18.37 0.24
N ILE A 27 -9.84 -17.22 -0.15
CA ILE A 27 -10.30 -15.89 0.35
C ILE A 27 -11.45 -15.36 -0.51
N LEU A 28 -11.30 -15.43 -1.86
CA LEU A 28 -12.34 -14.96 -2.77
C LEU A 28 -13.37 -16.04 -3.14
N GLY A 29 -13.13 -17.30 -2.77
CA GLY A 29 -14.05 -18.40 -3.06
C GLY A 29 -14.12 -18.79 -4.54
N ILE A 30 -13.11 -18.47 -5.36
CA ILE A 30 -13.10 -18.71 -6.81
C ILE A 30 -12.64 -20.14 -7.09
N GLU A 31 -13.54 -21.11 -6.92
CA GLU A 31 -13.26 -22.55 -7.10
C GLU A 31 -12.93 -22.92 -8.55
N ALA A 32 -13.43 -22.15 -9.53
CA ALA A 32 -13.18 -22.37 -10.96
C ALA A 32 -11.72 -22.09 -11.36
N LEU A 33 -10.95 -21.37 -10.55
CA LEU A 33 -9.55 -21.09 -10.78
C LEU A 33 -8.71 -22.34 -10.54
N LYS A 34 -8.11 -22.89 -11.59
CA LYS A 34 -7.26 -24.08 -11.53
C LYS A 34 -5.82 -23.73 -11.17
N ASN A 35 -5.25 -22.74 -11.84
CA ASN A 35 -3.86 -22.37 -11.64
C ASN A 35 -3.64 -20.88 -11.92
N VAL A 36 -2.52 -20.35 -11.44
CA VAL A 36 -2.04 -19.00 -11.74
C VAL A 36 -0.59 -19.11 -12.19
N ARG A 37 -0.25 -18.45 -13.29
CA ARG A 37 1.13 -18.21 -13.68
C ARG A 37 1.47 -16.74 -13.49
N LEU A 38 2.64 -16.47 -12.93
CA LEU A 38 3.16 -15.12 -12.71
C LEU A 38 4.42 -14.93 -13.54
N VAL A 39 4.39 -13.97 -14.45
CA VAL A 39 5.52 -13.65 -15.32
C VAL A 39 5.95 -12.21 -15.10
N ASN A 40 7.20 -12.00 -14.75
CA ASN A 40 7.77 -10.66 -14.65
C ASN A 40 8.11 -10.17 -16.06
N ARG A 41 7.62 -9.00 -16.44
CA ARG A 41 7.94 -8.32 -17.68
C ARG A 41 8.92 -7.19 -17.36
N TYR A 42 9.96 -7.07 -18.18
CA TYR A 42 10.85 -5.91 -18.16
C TYR A 42 10.83 -5.26 -19.54
N ASP A 43 10.59 -3.98 -19.56
CA ASP A 43 10.73 -3.09 -20.72
C ASP A 43 11.98 -2.22 -20.50
N VAL A 44 12.88 -2.16 -21.46
CA VAL A 44 14.16 -1.46 -21.33
C VAL A 44 14.38 -0.55 -22.55
N GLU A 45 14.65 0.71 -22.30
CA GLU A 45 15.00 1.73 -23.30
C GLU A 45 16.37 2.33 -22.99
N ASP A 46 16.99 2.93 -23.99
CA ASP A 46 18.33 3.52 -23.92
C ASP A 46 19.44 2.48 -23.60
N ILE A 47 19.37 1.32 -24.28
CA ILE A 47 20.33 0.20 -24.15
C ILE A 47 20.67 -0.35 -25.55
N SER A 48 21.88 -0.90 -25.74
CA SER A 48 22.20 -1.63 -26.96
C SER A 48 21.66 -3.06 -26.92
N GLU A 49 21.48 -3.67 -28.09
CA GLU A 49 21.01 -5.05 -28.20
C GLU A 49 21.98 -6.04 -27.56
N GLU A 50 23.30 -5.81 -27.71
CA GLU A 50 24.35 -6.67 -27.10
C GLU A 50 24.30 -6.61 -25.58
N LEU A 51 24.16 -5.39 -25.00
CA LEU A 51 24.10 -5.21 -23.56
C LEU A 51 22.78 -5.78 -22.98
N PHE A 52 21.66 -5.62 -23.72
CA PHE A 52 20.39 -6.23 -23.32
C PHE A 52 20.48 -7.77 -23.31
N ALA A 53 21.11 -8.36 -24.34
CA ALA A 53 21.32 -9.80 -24.42
C ALA A 53 22.21 -10.32 -23.26
N GLN A 54 23.24 -9.55 -22.89
CA GLN A 54 24.10 -9.86 -21.74
C GLN A 54 23.34 -9.71 -20.39
N ALA A 55 22.51 -8.68 -20.25
CA ALA A 55 21.73 -8.42 -19.04
C ALA A 55 20.63 -9.47 -18.81
N THR A 56 20.11 -10.08 -19.87
CA THR A 56 19.00 -11.04 -19.77
C THR A 56 19.29 -12.20 -18.81
N PRO A 57 20.38 -12.96 -18.93
CA PRO A 57 20.68 -14.05 -17.99
C PRO A 57 21.34 -13.62 -16.68
N THR A 58 21.76 -12.35 -16.55
CA THR A 58 22.56 -11.89 -15.40
C THR A 58 21.85 -10.89 -14.50
N VAL A 59 20.88 -10.15 -15.04
CA VAL A 59 20.12 -9.11 -14.31
C VAL A 59 18.65 -9.46 -14.21
N PHE A 60 18.03 -9.86 -15.33
CA PHE A 60 16.59 -10.08 -15.36
C PHE A 60 16.19 -11.47 -14.90
N SER A 61 17.06 -12.47 -14.99
CA SER A 61 16.75 -13.86 -14.69
C SER A 61 17.88 -14.60 -14.00
N GLU A 62 17.52 -15.68 -13.35
CA GLU A 62 18.42 -16.71 -12.81
C GLU A 62 18.21 -18.00 -13.63
N PRO A 63 19.10 -18.35 -14.59
CA PRO A 63 18.88 -19.45 -15.52
C PRO A 63 18.58 -20.81 -14.88
N GLN A 64 18.98 -21.02 -13.62
CA GLN A 64 18.75 -22.26 -12.88
C GLN A 64 17.27 -22.41 -12.50
N VAL A 65 16.59 -21.32 -12.19
CA VAL A 65 15.24 -21.32 -11.62
C VAL A 65 14.21 -20.56 -12.46
N ASP A 66 14.65 -19.89 -13.52
CA ASP A 66 13.80 -19.08 -14.40
C ASP A 66 13.74 -19.63 -15.84
N ASN A 67 12.57 -19.48 -16.44
CA ASN A 67 12.35 -19.51 -17.88
C ASN A 67 12.35 -18.08 -18.41
N VAL A 68 12.95 -17.86 -19.58
CA VAL A 68 13.04 -16.55 -20.23
C VAL A 68 12.41 -16.60 -21.61
N TYR A 69 11.62 -15.60 -21.93
CA TYR A 69 10.91 -15.50 -23.19
C TYR A 69 11.14 -14.10 -23.81
N ALA A 70 11.40 -14.04 -25.09
CA ALA A 70 11.50 -12.77 -25.84
C ALA A 70 10.11 -12.17 -26.12
N ASP A 71 9.14 -13.04 -26.35
CA ASP A 71 7.75 -12.67 -26.59
C ASP A 71 6.86 -13.14 -25.42
N LEU A 72 5.65 -12.61 -25.35
CA LEU A 72 4.66 -13.06 -24.38
C LEU A 72 4.44 -14.57 -24.51
N PRO A 73 4.65 -15.37 -23.46
CA PRO A 73 4.39 -16.80 -23.51
C PRO A 73 2.98 -17.11 -23.99
N ASP A 74 2.82 -18.21 -24.71
CA ASP A 74 1.50 -18.70 -25.05
C ASP A 74 0.82 -19.30 -23.81
N PHE A 75 -0.29 -18.74 -23.43
CA PHE A 75 -1.11 -19.16 -22.29
C PHE A 75 -2.39 -19.90 -22.76
N GLY A 76 -2.51 -20.18 -24.05
CA GLY A 76 -3.69 -20.87 -24.61
C GLY A 76 -4.96 -20.06 -24.43
N SER A 77 -5.95 -20.65 -23.72
CA SER A 77 -7.25 -20.04 -23.44
C SER A 77 -7.31 -19.32 -22.09
N ASP A 78 -6.19 -19.18 -21.40
CA ASP A 78 -6.14 -18.52 -20.09
C ASP A 78 -6.52 -17.04 -20.21
N THR A 79 -7.09 -16.50 -19.14
CA THR A 79 -7.29 -15.06 -19.01
C THR A 79 -5.98 -14.41 -18.62
N VAL A 80 -5.51 -13.44 -19.41
CA VAL A 80 -4.22 -12.80 -19.21
C VAL A 80 -4.39 -11.29 -19.06
N PHE A 81 -3.77 -10.72 -18.04
CA PHE A 81 -3.65 -9.28 -17.85
C PHE A 81 -2.29 -8.94 -17.21
N ALA A 82 -1.89 -7.69 -17.31
CA ALA A 82 -0.65 -7.22 -16.71
C ALA A 82 -0.93 -6.08 -15.73
N VAL A 83 -0.04 -5.93 -14.74
CA VAL A 83 -0.10 -4.87 -13.72
C VAL A 83 1.25 -4.15 -13.69
N GLU A 84 1.22 -2.82 -13.77
CA GLU A 84 2.39 -1.96 -13.67
C GLU A 84 2.20 -0.89 -12.61
N TYR A 85 3.29 -0.34 -12.09
CA TYR A 85 3.23 0.81 -11.18
C TYR A 85 2.71 2.07 -11.88
N LEU A 86 1.97 2.88 -11.12
CA LEU A 86 1.55 4.21 -11.58
C LEU A 86 2.76 5.12 -11.84
N PRO A 87 2.65 6.07 -12.79
CA PRO A 87 3.67 7.08 -12.96
C PRO A 87 3.95 7.84 -11.66
N GLY A 88 5.24 7.92 -11.29
CA GLY A 88 5.67 8.56 -10.04
C GLY A 88 5.82 7.60 -8.86
N GLN A 89 5.31 6.38 -8.95
CA GLN A 89 5.59 5.34 -7.96
C GLN A 89 6.98 4.73 -8.16
N PHE A 90 7.61 4.33 -7.05
CA PHE A 90 8.93 3.72 -7.09
C PHE A 90 8.84 2.24 -7.46
N ASP A 91 9.38 1.91 -8.63
CA ASP A 91 9.50 0.53 -9.12
C ASP A 91 10.86 -0.03 -8.72
N GLN A 92 10.93 -0.63 -7.53
CA GLN A 92 12.16 -1.18 -6.98
C GLN A 92 12.82 -2.21 -7.91
N ARG A 93 12.03 -3.05 -8.57
CA ARG A 93 12.54 -4.08 -9.49
C ARG A 93 13.18 -3.47 -10.72
N ALA A 94 12.55 -2.46 -11.31
CA ALA A 94 13.08 -1.72 -12.45
C ALA A 94 14.31 -0.91 -12.06
N ASP A 95 14.30 -0.28 -10.90
CA ASP A 95 15.41 0.52 -10.38
C ASP A 95 16.65 -0.35 -10.16
N SER A 96 16.52 -1.47 -9.45
CA SER A 96 17.60 -2.43 -9.22
C SER A 96 18.15 -3.01 -10.53
N ALA A 97 17.27 -3.34 -11.48
CA ALA A 97 17.72 -3.85 -12.79
C ALA A 97 18.51 -2.80 -13.56
N SER A 98 18.03 -1.55 -13.59
CA SER A 98 18.70 -0.43 -14.22
C SER A 98 20.10 -0.17 -13.61
N GLU A 99 20.21 -0.23 -12.28
CA GLU A 99 21.47 -0.08 -11.57
C GLU A 99 22.45 -1.22 -11.88
N CYS A 100 21.98 -2.48 -11.85
CA CYS A 100 22.81 -3.62 -12.22
C CYS A 100 23.34 -3.52 -13.65
N ILE A 101 22.54 -3.07 -14.62
CA ILE A 101 22.98 -2.87 -16.00
C ILE A 101 24.04 -1.77 -16.06
N GLN A 102 23.89 -0.69 -15.32
CA GLN A 102 24.89 0.37 -15.23
C GLN A 102 26.22 -0.16 -14.68
N LEU A 103 26.17 -0.99 -13.64
CA LEU A 103 27.38 -1.60 -13.06
C LEU A 103 28.11 -2.53 -14.05
N ILE A 104 27.37 -3.31 -14.84
CA ILE A 104 27.94 -4.21 -15.85
C ILE A 104 28.58 -3.42 -17.00
N SER A 105 27.87 -2.39 -17.48
CA SER A 105 28.30 -1.61 -18.64
C SER A 105 29.36 -0.55 -18.29
N GLN A 106 29.41 -0.12 -17.03
CA GLN A 106 30.14 1.08 -16.58
C GLN A 106 29.78 2.35 -17.38
N GLY A 107 28.57 2.36 -17.94
CA GLY A 107 28.04 3.43 -18.81
C GLY A 107 26.88 4.18 -18.17
N GLU A 108 26.02 4.72 -19.03
CA GLU A 108 24.81 5.39 -18.59
C GLU A 108 23.76 4.40 -18.09
N ARG A 109 22.92 4.84 -17.18
CA ARG A 109 21.84 4.05 -16.61
C ARG A 109 20.67 3.97 -17.59
N PRO A 110 20.27 2.78 -18.09
CA PRO A 110 19.12 2.66 -18.99
C PRO A 110 17.81 2.90 -18.28
N THR A 111 16.79 3.29 -19.02
CA THR A 111 15.42 3.37 -18.52
C THR A 111 14.81 1.98 -18.47
N VAL A 112 14.41 1.51 -17.29
CA VAL A 112 13.72 0.23 -17.09
C VAL A 112 12.34 0.48 -16.50
N ARG A 113 11.36 -0.32 -16.92
CA ARG A 113 10.03 -0.44 -16.29
C ARG A 113 9.71 -1.90 -16.10
N SER A 114 9.10 -2.24 -14.99
CA SER A 114 8.62 -3.59 -14.77
C SER A 114 7.10 -3.67 -14.77
N ALA A 115 6.59 -4.85 -15.09
CA ALA A 115 5.20 -5.21 -14.90
C ALA A 115 5.12 -6.69 -14.52
N LYS A 116 4.04 -7.06 -13.86
CA LYS A 116 3.74 -8.46 -13.57
C LYS A 116 2.58 -8.90 -14.45
N VAL A 117 2.78 -9.96 -15.23
CA VAL A 117 1.73 -10.58 -16.04
C VAL A 117 1.14 -11.73 -15.25
N TYR A 118 -0.17 -11.75 -15.19
CA TYR A 118 -0.99 -12.77 -14.56
C TYR A 118 -1.68 -13.57 -15.65
N ALA A 119 -1.48 -14.88 -15.69
CA ALA A 119 -2.26 -15.79 -16.52
C ALA A 119 -3.06 -16.71 -15.59
N LEU A 120 -4.38 -16.69 -15.76
CA LEU A 120 -5.36 -17.36 -14.92
C LEU A 120 -5.95 -18.53 -15.69
N GLU A 121 -5.63 -19.76 -15.28
CA GLU A 121 -6.16 -20.99 -15.86
C GLU A 121 -7.48 -21.35 -15.17
N GLY A 122 -8.56 -21.49 -15.94
CA GLY A 122 -9.87 -21.91 -15.44
C GLY A 122 -11.01 -21.36 -16.27
N GLU A 123 -12.23 -21.85 -16.00
CA GLU A 123 -13.46 -21.34 -16.59
C GLU A 123 -14.00 -20.17 -15.74
N LEU A 124 -13.32 -19.01 -15.81
CA LEU A 124 -13.62 -17.85 -15.00
C LEU A 124 -14.70 -16.97 -15.65
N SER A 125 -15.65 -16.52 -14.85
CA SER A 125 -16.60 -15.48 -15.28
C SER A 125 -15.93 -14.11 -15.31
N GLU A 126 -16.54 -13.15 -16.01
CA GLU A 126 -16.08 -11.75 -15.98
C GLU A 126 -16.05 -11.20 -14.55
N ALA A 127 -17.01 -11.57 -13.71
CA ALA A 127 -17.06 -11.15 -12.32
C ALA A 127 -15.90 -11.72 -11.50
N ASP A 128 -15.50 -12.98 -11.74
CA ASP A 128 -14.34 -13.58 -11.09
C ASP A 128 -13.05 -12.86 -11.48
N VAL A 129 -12.89 -12.55 -12.76
CA VAL A 129 -11.72 -11.82 -13.27
C VAL A 129 -11.62 -10.43 -12.66
N GLU A 130 -12.73 -9.69 -12.60
CA GLU A 130 -12.75 -8.37 -11.98
C GLU A 130 -12.49 -8.44 -10.46
N ALA A 131 -13.01 -9.44 -9.77
CA ALA A 131 -12.70 -9.66 -8.36
C ALA A 131 -11.20 -9.95 -8.14
N ILE A 132 -10.59 -10.76 -9.01
CA ILE A 132 -9.14 -11.03 -8.98
C ILE A 132 -8.35 -9.75 -9.24
N LYS A 133 -8.70 -8.98 -10.29
CA LYS A 133 -8.03 -7.71 -10.57
C LYS A 133 -8.13 -6.76 -9.38
N HIS A 134 -9.30 -6.62 -8.78
CA HIS A 134 -9.50 -5.78 -7.60
C HIS A 134 -8.64 -6.24 -6.40
N TYR A 135 -8.42 -7.55 -6.26
CA TYR A 135 -7.58 -8.12 -5.21
C TYR A 135 -6.08 -7.86 -5.42
N VAL A 136 -5.60 -8.00 -6.66
CA VAL A 136 -4.15 -7.92 -6.95
C VAL A 136 -3.67 -6.53 -7.35
N ILE A 137 -4.57 -5.61 -7.74
CA ILE A 137 -4.23 -4.24 -8.14
C ILE A 137 -4.56 -3.28 -6.99
N ASN A 138 -3.53 -2.77 -6.34
CA ASN A 138 -3.72 -1.65 -5.43
C ASN A 138 -3.81 -0.34 -6.24
N PRO A 139 -4.97 0.33 -6.32
CA PRO A 139 -5.17 1.51 -7.18
C PRO A 139 -4.37 2.74 -6.72
N VAL A 140 -3.81 2.72 -5.50
CA VAL A 140 -2.96 3.79 -4.99
C VAL A 140 -1.56 3.75 -5.61
N GLU A 141 -1.07 2.56 -5.99
CA GLU A 141 0.30 2.39 -6.47
C GLU A 141 0.41 1.73 -7.86
N ALA A 142 -0.64 1.04 -8.32
CA ALA A 142 -0.59 0.21 -9.52
C ALA A 142 -1.86 0.35 -10.36
N ARG A 143 -1.75 -0.08 -11.60
CA ARG A 143 -2.86 -0.13 -12.55
C ARG A 143 -2.70 -1.31 -13.50
N GLU A 144 -3.78 -1.66 -14.19
CA GLU A 144 -3.70 -2.58 -15.33
C GLU A 144 -2.85 -1.97 -16.47
N ALA A 145 -1.98 -2.78 -17.04
CA ALA A 145 -1.05 -2.40 -18.09
C ALA A 145 -1.42 -3.06 -19.42
N SER A 146 -1.22 -2.34 -20.54
CA SER A 146 -1.29 -2.96 -21.86
C SER A 146 -0.23 -4.05 -22.02
N LEU A 147 -0.60 -5.13 -22.69
CA LEU A 147 0.33 -6.19 -23.11
C LEU A 147 1.14 -5.80 -24.36
N ASP A 148 0.76 -4.76 -25.07
CA ASP A 148 1.45 -4.28 -26.25
C ASP A 148 2.87 -3.79 -25.94
N VAL A 149 3.77 -3.93 -26.92
CA VAL A 149 5.13 -3.41 -26.81
C VAL A 149 5.09 -1.89 -26.86
N LYS A 150 5.66 -1.24 -25.86
CA LYS A 150 5.73 0.23 -25.78
C LYS A 150 6.74 0.77 -26.80
N THR A 151 6.41 1.87 -27.39
CA THR A 151 7.33 2.56 -28.34
C THR A 151 8.39 3.38 -27.62
N THR A 152 8.09 3.84 -26.39
CA THR A 152 8.99 4.56 -25.48
C THR A 152 8.56 4.36 -24.03
N LEU A 153 9.51 4.40 -23.12
CA LEU A 153 9.29 4.37 -21.66
C LEU A 153 9.31 5.77 -21.04
N LYS A 154 9.65 6.80 -21.85
CA LYS A 154 9.68 8.18 -21.41
C LYS A 154 8.26 8.68 -21.19
N THR A 155 7.92 8.94 -19.94
CA THR A 155 6.61 9.47 -19.58
C THR A 155 6.64 10.99 -19.70
N GLN A 156 5.75 11.55 -20.50
CA GLN A 156 5.49 12.99 -20.44
C GLN A 156 4.68 13.26 -19.16
N VAL A 157 5.35 13.80 -18.15
CA VAL A 157 4.66 14.27 -16.97
C VAL A 157 4.10 15.64 -17.29
N PRO A 158 2.78 15.87 -17.13
CA PRO A 158 2.23 17.21 -17.29
C PRO A 158 2.89 18.14 -16.24
N VAL A 159 3.35 19.30 -16.71
CA VAL A 159 3.87 20.31 -15.80
C VAL A 159 2.72 20.76 -14.90
N PRO A 160 2.86 20.71 -13.56
CA PRO A 160 1.81 21.15 -12.67
C PRO A 160 1.41 22.59 -12.98
N GLY A 161 0.12 22.84 -13.12
CA GLY A 161 -0.41 24.19 -13.26
C GLY A 161 -0.31 25.00 -11.96
N LYS A 162 -1.00 26.11 -11.90
CA LYS A 162 -1.18 26.83 -10.62
C LYS A 162 -2.00 25.96 -9.67
N VAL A 163 -1.67 26.05 -8.39
CA VAL A 163 -2.46 25.38 -7.34
C VAL A 163 -3.88 25.93 -7.36
N GLU A 164 -4.85 25.04 -7.34
CA GLU A 164 -6.29 25.40 -7.32
C GLU A 164 -6.59 26.18 -6.04
N VAL A 165 -7.21 27.36 -6.20
CA VAL A 165 -7.85 28.08 -5.10
C VAL A 165 -9.30 27.61 -5.03
N ILE A 166 -9.81 27.34 -3.84
CA ILE A 166 -11.19 26.88 -3.64
C ILE A 166 -12.09 28.13 -3.57
N ASP A 167 -12.42 28.66 -4.74
CA ASP A 167 -13.20 29.89 -4.85
C ASP A 167 -14.56 29.76 -4.11
N GLY A 168 -14.83 30.72 -3.24
CA GLY A 168 -16.08 30.77 -2.47
C GLY A 168 -16.10 29.89 -1.22
N PHE A 169 -14.99 29.24 -0.85
CA PHE A 169 -14.92 28.40 0.35
C PHE A 169 -15.45 29.09 1.61
N ARG A 170 -15.11 30.35 1.81
CA ARG A 170 -15.58 31.15 2.98
C ARG A 170 -17.08 31.35 3.06
N SER A 171 -17.79 31.22 1.94
CA SER A 171 -19.24 31.38 1.83
C SER A 171 -20.00 30.07 1.70
N MET A 172 -19.32 28.93 1.72
CA MET A 172 -19.97 27.62 1.66
C MET A 172 -20.92 27.43 2.85
N SER A 173 -22.10 26.92 2.58
CA SER A 173 -23.02 26.43 3.60
C SER A 173 -22.49 25.11 4.21
N ASP A 174 -23.04 24.70 5.34
CA ASP A 174 -22.65 23.46 5.99
C ASP A 174 -22.89 22.24 5.09
N ALA A 175 -23.99 22.23 4.31
CA ALA A 175 -24.27 21.17 3.34
C ALA A 175 -23.24 21.12 2.19
N GLU A 176 -22.75 22.28 1.73
CA GLU A 176 -21.68 22.34 0.71
C GLU A 176 -20.35 21.91 1.29
N LEU A 177 -20.06 22.16 2.57
CA LEU A 177 -18.87 21.64 3.24
C LEU A 177 -18.94 20.12 3.42
N GLU A 178 -20.09 19.55 3.79
CA GLU A 178 -20.28 18.10 3.85
C GLU A 178 -20.04 17.44 2.49
N GLN A 179 -20.59 18.02 1.42
CA GLN A 179 -20.36 17.52 0.07
C GLN A 179 -18.90 17.65 -0.34
N PHE A 180 -18.24 18.73 0.04
CA PHE A 180 -16.81 18.93 -0.22
C PHE A 180 -15.93 17.87 0.49
N ILE A 181 -16.30 17.46 1.72
CA ILE A 181 -15.62 16.36 2.42
C ILE A 181 -15.68 15.07 1.61
N GLU A 182 -16.88 14.71 1.14
CA GLU A 182 -17.10 13.49 0.35
C GLU A 182 -16.36 13.54 -0.99
N ASP A 183 -16.51 14.64 -1.74
CA ASP A 183 -15.92 14.80 -3.07
C ASP A 183 -14.38 14.77 -3.06
N ARG A 184 -13.78 15.28 -1.99
CA ARG A 184 -12.32 15.37 -1.84
C ARG A 184 -11.72 14.25 -0.99
N GLY A 185 -12.55 13.41 -0.38
CA GLY A 185 -12.15 12.30 0.47
C GLY A 185 -11.31 12.77 1.67
N LEU A 186 -11.81 13.82 2.37
CA LEU A 186 -11.11 14.38 3.51
C LEU A 186 -11.32 13.52 4.76
N ALA A 187 -10.33 13.50 5.64
CA ALA A 187 -10.39 12.89 6.95
C ALA A 187 -11.03 13.81 8.01
N MET A 188 -11.03 15.11 7.76
CA MET A 188 -11.70 16.12 8.60
C MET A 188 -13.22 15.92 8.59
N ASP A 189 -13.87 16.24 9.70
CA ASP A 189 -15.31 16.30 9.80
C ASP A 189 -15.88 17.71 9.50
N LEU A 190 -17.21 17.85 9.56
CA LEU A 190 -17.86 19.13 9.30
C LEU A 190 -17.40 20.25 10.26
N ALA A 191 -17.20 19.93 11.54
CA ALA A 191 -16.81 20.93 12.54
C ALA A 191 -15.39 21.43 12.27
N ASP A 192 -14.49 20.55 11.82
CA ASP A 192 -13.13 20.91 11.43
C ASP A 192 -13.12 21.85 10.22
N LEU A 193 -13.95 21.58 9.20
CA LEU A 193 -14.05 22.47 8.04
C LEU A 193 -14.74 23.79 8.35
N GLN A 194 -15.71 23.80 9.26
CA GLN A 194 -16.30 25.04 9.77
C GLN A 194 -15.22 25.91 10.43
N PHE A 195 -14.37 25.32 11.25
CA PHE A 195 -13.23 26.01 11.84
C PHE A 195 -12.27 26.56 10.78
N CYS A 196 -11.96 25.76 9.76
CA CYS A 196 -11.15 26.22 8.62
C CYS A 196 -11.83 27.40 7.89
N ARG A 197 -13.14 27.31 7.64
CA ARG A 197 -13.92 28.41 7.02
C ARG A 197 -13.84 29.71 7.83
N GLU A 198 -13.96 29.64 9.15
CA GLU A 198 -13.81 30.79 10.03
C GLU A 198 -12.40 31.38 9.93
N HIS A 199 -11.36 30.57 10.01
CA HIS A 199 -9.98 30.99 9.90
C HIS A 199 -9.69 31.73 8.57
N PHE A 200 -10.07 31.16 7.42
CA PHE A 200 -9.88 31.78 6.13
C PHE A 200 -10.76 33.02 5.91
N THR A 201 -11.87 33.11 6.63
CA THR A 201 -12.71 34.32 6.66
C THR A 201 -11.98 35.44 7.39
N GLU A 202 -11.31 35.18 8.50
CA GLU A 202 -10.47 36.14 9.20
C GLU A 202 -9.28 36.58 8.34
N GLU A 203 -8.67 35.66 7.59
CA GLU A 203 -7.58 35.97 6.64
C GLU A 203 -8.06 36.73 5.38
N GLN A 204 -9.36 36.82 5.15
CA GLN A 204 -10.00 37.49 4.00
C GLN A 204 -9.60 36.91 2.63
N ARG A 205 -9.24 35.65 2.58
CA ARG A 205 -8.87 34.92 1.36
C ARG A 205 -9.46 33.51 1.36
N ASP A 206 -9.69 32.96 0.19
CA ASP A 206 -10.04 31.54 0.06
C ASP A 206 -8.76 30.67 0.11
N PRO A 207 -8.85 29.46 0.68
CA PRO A 207 -7.73 28.55 0.75
C PRO A 207 -7.40 27.94 -0.61
N THR A 208 -6.17 27.51 -0.77
CA THR A 208 -5.80 26.58 -1.83
C THR A 208 -6.16 25.15 -1.43
N ILE A 209 -6.34 24.28 -2.43
CA ILE A 209 -6.56 22.84 -2.16
C ILE A 209 -5.37 22.22 -1.42
N THR A 210 -4.17 22.73 -1.64
CA THR A 210 -2.97 22.27 -0.93
C THR A 210 -3.05 22.61 0.56
N GLU A 211 -3.49 23.81 0.93
CA GLU A 211 -3.65 24.21 2.34
C GLU A 211 -4.66 23.30 3.04
N ILE A 212 -5.84 23.08 2.44
CA ILE A 212 -6.85 22.17 2.99
C ILE A 212 -6.31 20.76 3.16
N LYS A 213 -5.62 20.20 2.14
CA LYS A 213 -5.04 18.86 2.25
C LYS A 213 -3.91 18.73 3.26
N VAL A 214 -3.12 19.77 3.46
CA VAL A 214 -2.08 19.80 4.51
C VAL A 214 -2.74 19.81 5.89
N ILE A 215 -3.76 20.66 6.09
CA ILE A 215 -4.52 20.69 7.35
C ILE A 215 -5.18 19.33 7.59
N ASP A 216 -5.85 18.77 6.60
CA ASP A 216 -6.49 17.46 6.66
C ASP A 216 -5.51 16.36 7.09
N THR A 217 -4.28 16.39 6.56
CA THR A 217 -3.23 15.44 6.94
C THR A 217 -2.87 15.53 8.43
N TYR A 218 -2.79 16.73 8.97
CA TYR A 218 -2.54 16.94 10.40
C TYR A 218 -3.75 16.59 11.28
N TRP A 219 -4.96 16.75 10.78
CA TRP A 219 -6.21 16.39 11.47
C TRP A 219 -6.55 14.91 11.35
N SER A 220 -5.96 14.22 10.38
CA SER A 220 -6.22 12.80 10.19
C SER A 220 -5.83 12.00 11.43
N ASP A 221 -6.63 11.00 11.75
CA ASP A 221 -6.36 10.06 12.85
C ASP A 221 -5.18 9.14 12.52
N HIS A 222 -3.98 9.70 12.53
CA HIS A 222 -2.74 9.00 12.19
C HIS A 222 -2.53 7.79 13.10
N CYS A 223 -2.35 6.62 12.51
CA CYS A 223 -2.28 5.34 13.22
C CYS A 223 -3.52 5.05 14.08
N ARG A 224 -4.61 5.72 13.84
CA ARG A 224 -5.88 5.60 14.59
C ARG A 224 -5.73 5.82 16.10
N HIS A 225 -4.81 6.69 16.50
CA HIS A 225 -4.59 6.99 17.91
C HIS A 225 -5.84 7.52 18.60
N THR A 226 -6.57 8.41 17.95
CA THR A 226 -7.83 8.96 18.47
C THR A 226 -8.89 7.86 18.58
N THR A 227 -9.08 7.06 17.51
CA THR A 227 -10.03 5.94 17.51
C THR A 227 -9.71 4.93 18.61
N PHE A 228 -8.46 4.49 18.71
CA PHE A 228 -8.05 3.51 19.74
C PHE A 228 -8.03 4.10 21.16
N GLY A 229 -7.86 5.41 21.28
CA GLY A 229 -7.88 6.14 22.56
C GLY A 229 -9.27 6.56 23.03
N THR A 230 -10.31 6.42 22.18
CA THR A 230 -11.70 6.79 22.56
C THR A 230 -12.10 6.10 23.84
N GLN A 231 -12.56 6.89 24.81
CA GLN A 231 -13.03 6.39 26.10
C GLN A 231 -14.41 5.77 25.94
N LEU A 232 -14.58 4.57 26.48
CA LEU A 232 -15.83 3.83 26.48
C LEU A 232 -16.47 3.97 27.86
N ASP A 233 -17.52 4.76 27.96
CA ASP A 233 -18.22 5.00 29.23
C ASP A 233 -19.30 3.96 29.49
N GLU A 234 -19.97 3.48 28.44
CA GLU A 234 -21.00 2.44 28.53
C GLU A 234 -20.69 1.31 27.55
N VAL A 235 -20.75 0.08 28.03
CA VAL A 235 -20.51 -1.11 27.22
C VAL A 235 -21.66 -2.11 27.39
N SER A 236 -22.35 -2.43 26.29
CA SER A 236 -23.38 -3.46 26.24
C SER A 236 -22.94 -4.56 25.28
N ILE A 237 -23.01 -5.81 25.71
CA ILE A 237 -22.55 -6.98 24.95
C ILE A 237 -23.62 -8.07 25.03
N ASP A 238 -24.20 -8.44 23.89
CA ASP A 238 -25.23 -9.46 23.79
C ASP A 238 -24.65 -10.88 23.67
N ASP A 239 -23.47 -11.03 23.06
CA ASP A 239 -22.80 -12.33 22.93
C ASP A 239 -22.13 -12.75 24.25
N ALA A 240 -22.48 -13.93 24.74
CA ALA A 240 -21.97 -14.44 26.02
C ALA A 240 -20.45 -14.68 26.03
N THR A 241 -19.87 -15.09 24.90
CA THR A 241 -18.43 -15.36 24.79
C THR A 241 -17.64 -14.04 24.81
N VAL A 242 -18.12 -13.05 24.04
CA VAL A 242 -17.51 -11.72 24.03
C VAL A 242 -17.65 -11.06 25.39
N LYS A 243 -18.81 -11.20 26.05
CA LYS A 243 -19.01 -10.69 27.41
C LYS A 243 -18.04 -11.29 28.39
N ALA A 244 -17.85 -12.61 28.38
CA ALA A 244 -16.88 -13.29 29.27
C ALA A 244 -15.43 -12.80 29.02
N ALA A 245 -15.06 -12.54 27.75
CA ALA A 245 -13.76 -11.98 27.43
C ALA A 245 -13.61 -10.56 27.95
N PHE A 246 -14.65 -9.74 27.86
CA PHE A 246 -14.66 -8.38 28.40
C PHE A 246 -14.60 -8.37 29.94
N ASP A 247 -15.35 -9.25 30.60
CA ASP A 247 -15.28 -9.40 32.06
C ASP A 247 -13.87 -9.80 32.49
N LYS A 248 -13.22 -10.71 31.74
CA LYS A 248 -11.81 -11.09 31.96
C LYS A 248 -10.84 -9.92 31.78
N TYR A 249 -11.08 -9.07 30.79
CA TYR A 249 -10.32 -7.85 30.60
C TYR A 249 -10.42 -6.93 31.84
N LEU A 250 -11.61 -6.74 32.40
CA LEU A 250 -11.81 -5.93 33.61
C LEU A 250 -11.08 -6.50 34.83
N GLU A 251 -11.10 -7.84 35.00
CA GLU A 251 -10.31 -8.51 36.02
C GLU A 251 -8.80 -8.21 35.89
N MET A 252 -8.27 -8.36 34.64
CA MET A 252 -6.85 -8.07 34.39
C MET A 252 -6.51 -6.61 34.68
N ARG A 253 -7.40 -5.65 34.36
CA ARG A 253 -7.22 -4.25 34.75
C ARG A 253 -7.06 -4.06 36.25
N HIS A 254 -7.96 -4.67 37.01
CA HIS A 254 -7.93 -4.62 38.49
C HIS A 254 -6.64 -5.21 39.01
N GLU A 255 -6.25 -6.41 38.59
CA GLU A 255 -5.00 -7.04 38.98
C GLU A 255 -3.76 -6.18 38.70
N LEU A 256 -3.79 -5.40 37.58
CA LEU A 256 -2.72 -4.51 37.17
C LEU A 256 -2.78 -3.12 37.83
N GLY A 257 -3.77 -2.85 38.68
CA GLY A 257 -3.97 -1.55 39.34
C GLY A 257 -4.30 -0.43 38.32
N ARG A 258 -5.06 -0.76 37.27
CA ARG A 258 -5.40 0.18 36.20
C ARG A 258 -6.83 0.72 36.27
N ASP A 259 -7.53 0.54 37.35
CA ASP A 259 -8.94 0.93 37.53
C ASP A 259 -9.17 2.43 37.26
N ALA A 260 -8.22 3.27 37.61
CA ALA A 260 -8.30 4.72 37.36
C ALA A 260 -7.99 5.16 35.91
N LYS A 261 -7.60 4.23 35.04
CA LYS A 261 -7.34 4.55 33.63
C LYS A 261 -8.61 4.39 32.79
N PRO A 262 -8.81 5.15 31.70
CA PRO A 262 -9.99 4.98 30.86
C PRO A 262 -10.03 3.59 30.24
N VAL A 263 -11.24 3.07 30.04
CA VAL A 263 -11.50 1.89 29.21
C VAL A 263 -11.50 2.35 27.77
N CYS A 264 -10.61 1.78 26.94
CA CYS A 264 -10.51 2.12 25.51
C CYS A 264 -9.95 0.93 24.72
N LEU A 265 -10.07 0.96 23.40
CA LEU A 265 -9.58 -0.12 22.53
C LEU A 265 -8.08 -0.35 22.68
N MET A 266 -7.29 0.70 22.85
CA MET A 266 -5.83 0.59 23.08
C MET A 266 -5.52 -0.15 24.39
N ASP A 267 -6.27 0.11 25.45
CA ASP A 267 -6.09 -0.60 26.72
C ASP A 267 -6.47 -2.07 26.58
N MET A 268 -7.59 -2.37 25.93
CA MET A 268 -8.02 -3.75 25.62
C MET A 268 -6.96 -4.50 24.80
N GLY A 269 -6.45 -3.89 23.73
CA GLY A 269 -5.46 -4.50 22.85
C GLY A 269 -4.12 -4.78 23.52
N THR A 270 -3.75 -4.00 24.55
CA THR A 270 -2.44 -4.11 25.21
C THR A 270 -2.47 -4.81 26.57
N ILE A 271 -3.66 -5.02 27.15
CA ILE A 271 -3.78 -5.53 28.53
C ILE A 271 -3.22 -6.94 28.68
N GLY A 272 -3.45 -7.81 27.70
CA GLY A 272 -3.00 -9.21 27.72
C GLY A 272 -1.48 -9.31 27.86
N ALA A 273 -0.73 -8.53 27.08
CA ALA A 273 0.73 -8.50 27.17
C ALA A 273 1.22 -8.01 28.54
N LYS A 274 0.59 -6.95 29.07
CA LYS A 274 0.91 -6.40 30.39
C LYS A 274 0.64 -7.41 31.52
N TRP A 275 -0.46 -8.14 31.42
CA TRP A 275 -0.83 -9.16 32.37
C TRP A 275 0.10 -10.37 32.32
N LEU A 276 0.42 -10.88 31.11
CA LEU A 276 1.37 -11.97 30.93
C LEU A 276 2.76 -11.62 31.47
N LYS A 277 3.21 -10.36 31.25
CA LYS A 277 4.46 -9.85 31.80
C LYS A 277 4.45 -9.85 33.33
N LYS A 278 3.42 -9.27 33.95
CA LYS A 278 3.28 -9.24 35.40
C LYS A 278 3.32 -10.65 36.03
N ASN A 279 2.74 -11.64 35.34
CA ASN A 279 2.72 -13.03 35.79
C ASN A 279 3.99 -13.82 35.42
N GLY A 280 5.02 -13.16 34.87
CA GLY A 280 6.31 -13.78 34.57
C GLY A 280 6.29 -14.82 33.44
N ILE A 281 5.26 -14.76 32.55
CA ILE A 281 5.12 -15.68 31.43
C ILE A 281 6.00 -15.22 30.27
N LEU A 282 6.15 -13.92 30.07
CA LEU A 282 6.96 -13.33 28.99
C LEU A 282 8.42 -13.14 29.44
N LYS A 283 9.10 -14.25 29.77
CA LYS A 283 10.49 -14.20 30.27
C LYS A 283 11.52 -13.80 29.22
N ASN A 284 11.20 -13.99 27.95
CA ASN A 284 12.08 -13.70 26.82
C ASN A 284 11.74 -12.37 26.13
N LEU A 285 10.82 -11.58 26.70
CA LEU A 285 10.51 -10.26 26.19
C LEU A 285 11.64 -9.31 26.57
N ASP A 286 12.33 -8.81 25.55
CA ASP A 286 13.31 -7.74 25.73
C ASP A 286 12.58 -6.41 25.92
N GLU A 287 12.96 -5.66 26.94
CA GLU A 287 12.36 -4.37 27.26
C GLU A 287 13.33 -3.27 26.85
N SER A 288 12.91 -2.48 25.86
CA SER A 288 13.61 -1.25 25.54
C SER A 288 13.30 -0.18 26.60
N GLU A 289 14.31 0.54 27.02
CA GLU A 289 14.13 1.76 27.81
C GLU A 289 13.59 2.92 26.97
N GLU A 290 13.55 2.75 25.64
CA GLU A 290 12.99 3.73 24.72
C GLU A 290 11.48 3.78 24.84
N ILE A 291 10.97 4.96 25.20
CA ILE A 291 9.54 5.20 25.36
C ILE A 291 8.86 5.34 23.99
N ASN A 292 9.57 5.95 23.03
CA ASN A 292 9.08 6.17 21.66
C ASN A 292 10.27 6.41 20.72
N ALA A 293 10.64 5.41 19.92
CA ALA A 293 11.74 5.47 18.98
C ALA A 293 11.57 6.59 17.93
N LEU A 294 10.34 6.84 17.49
CA LEU A 294 10.03 7.90 16.52
C LEU A 294 10.29 9.28 17.09
N SER A 295 9.91 9.52 18.35
CA SER A 295 10.16 10.78 19.03
C SER A 295 11.66 11.02 19.24
N LEU A 296 12.42 9.97 19.50
CA LEU A 296 13.88 10.07 19.64
C LEU A 296 14.56 10.47 18.32
N ILE A 297 14.12 9.96 17.18
CA ILE A 297 14.63 10.38 15.87
C ILE A 297 14.38 11.86 15.66
N HIS A 298 13.20 12.36 15.93
CA HIS A 298 12.86 13.77 15.78
C HIS A 298 13.57 14.69 16.78
N ILE A 299 13.86 14.20 17.99
CA ILE A 299 14.58 14.98 19.02
C ILE A 299 16.07 15.00 18.74
N SER A 300 16.67 13.92 18.28
CA SER A 300 18.12 13.80 18.08
C SER A 300 18.61 14.41 16.76
N GLU A 301 17.82 14.39 15.70
CA GLU A 301 18.19 14.95 14.39
C GLU A 301 18.60 16.44 14.44
N PRO A 302 17.89 17.33 15.13
CA PRO A 302 18.28 18.73 15.23
C PRO A 302 19.57 18.97 16.02
N THR A 303 20.05 17.99 16.77
CA THR A 303 21.24 18.11 17.62
C THR A 303 22.50 17.50 17.01
N ARG A 304 22.42 16.93 15.83
CA ARG A 304 23.59 16.48 15.08
C ARG A 304 24.33 17.71 14.51
N PRO A 305 25.61 17.89 14.84
CA PRO A 305 26.43 18.97 14.28
C PRO A 305 26.67 18.78 12.79
#